data_705dd993fa001da2ca9e683298fa42f3
#
_entry.id   705dd993fa001da2ca9e683298fa42f3
#
_cell.length_a   1.000
_cell.length_b   1.000
_cell.length_c   1.000
_cell.angle_alpha   90.00
_cell.angle_beta   90.00
_cell.angle_gamma   90.00
#
_symmetry.space_group_name_H-M   'P 1'
#
loop_
_entity.id
_entity.type
_entity.pdbx_description
1 polymer ?
#
loop_
_entity_poly.entity_id
_entity_poly.type
_entity_poly.pdbx_seq_one_letter_code
_entity_poly.pdbx_strand_id
1 'polypeptide(L)'
;MILAIDIGNTNIVLGCVDDNKTYFIERLSTIKTKMELEYAIDIKMVLDIHGIKPEKLEGAIISSVVPQITYVVKEAAEKILKKETLVIGPGVKNGLNILMDNPAQLGSDLVANAVAGIAEYKAPMMIFDLGTATTVSVIDEKKNYIGGMIYPGVNISLNALTENASQLQGIGLEAPKRIVGKNTIECMKSGVLYYSAAAIDGIIDRIEEAIGQPMTAIATGGLSKKIVPYCKREVILDDDLLLKGLLIIYRKNR
;
A
#
# COMPACT_ATOMS: atom_id res chain seq x y z
N MET A 1 1.41 18.37 -10.92
CA MET A 1 0.64 17.64 -9.86
C MET A 1 -0.35 16.71 -10.52
N ILE A 2 -0.47 15.47 -10.06
CA ILE A 2 -1.41 14.46 -10.59
C ILE A 2 -2.34 13.95 -9.48
N LEU A 3 -3.45 13.34 -9.88
CA LEU A 3 -4.28 12.51 -9.01
C LEU A 3 -3.79 11.06 -9.12
N ALA A 4 -3.27 10.53 -8.03
CA ALA A 4 -2.86 9.14 -7.91
C ALA A 4 -3.96 8.36 -7.18
N ILE A 5 -4.37 7.22 -7.73
CA ILE A 5 -5.47 6.39 -7.23
C ILE A 5 -4.97 4.96 -7.12
N ASP A 6 -5.11 4.36 -5.95
CA ASP A 6 -4.89 2.93 -5.77
C ASP A 6 -6.18 2.24 -5.33
N ILE A 7 -6.62 1.25 -6.11
CA ILE A 7 -7.87 0.52 -5.88
C ILE A 7 -7.55 -0.83 -5.26
N GLY A 8 -7.58 -0.87 -3.94
CA GLY A 8 -7.45 -2.10 -3.15
C GLY A 8 -8.78 -2.78 -2.87
N ASN A 9 -8.75 -4.02 -2.38
CA ASN A 9 -9.97 -4.80 -2.08
C ASN A 9 -10.85 -4.19 -0.97
N THR A 10 -10.26 -3.46 -0.04
CA THR A 10 -10.98 -2.86 1.11
C THR A 10 -11.12 -1.34 0.96
N ASN A 11 -10.08 -0.68 0.50
CA ASN A 11 -10.04 0.77 0.38
C ASN A 11 -9.51 1.21 -0.98
N ILE A 12 -10.01 2.34 -1.45
CA ILE A 12 -9.42 3.12 -2.53
C ILE A 12 -8.62 4.24 -1.88
N VAL A 13 -7.32 4.31 -2.17
CA VAL A 13 -6.45 5.40 -1.73
C VAL A 13 -6.43 6.47 -2.83
N LEU A 14 -6.70 7.70 -2.45
CA LEU A 14 -6.63 8.88 -3.30
C LEU A 14 -5.54 9.81 -2.79
N GLY A 15 -4.67 10.27 -3.64
CA GLY A 15 -3.69 11.28 -3.28
C GLY A 15 -3.38 12.24 -4.42
N CYS A 16 -3.11 13.49 -4.07
CA CYS A 16 -2.50 14.43 -5.02
C CYS A 16 -1.01 14.53 -4.72
N VAL A 17 -0.20 14.35 -5.75
CA VAL A 17 1.26 14.31 -5.62
C VAL A 17 1.93 15.04 -6.79
N ASP A 18 3.03 15.72 -6.51
CA ASP A 18 3.95 16.24 -7.51
C ASP A 18 5.40 15.90 -7.15
N ASP A 19 6.34 16.37 -7.94
CA ASP A 19 7.75 16.05 -7.77
C ASP A 19 8.36 16.58 -6.45
N ASN A 20 7.63 17.43 -5.70
CA ASN A 20 8.10 18.03 -4.47
C ASN A 20 7.45 17.45 -3.22
N LYS A 21 6.15 17.09 -3.30
CA LYS A 21 5.39 16.62 -2.12
C LYS A 21 4.10 15.90 -2.46
N THR A 22 3.62 15.15 -1.49
CA THR A 22 2.25 14.67 -1.41
C THR A 22 1.39 15.71 -0.68
N TYR A 23 0.31 16.16 -1.33
CA TYR A 23 -0.58 17.20 -0.80
C TYR A 23 -1.59 16.65 0.18
N PHE A 24 -2.13 15.47 -0.11
CA PHE A 24 -3.02 14.72 0.78
C PHE A 24 -3.00 13.22 0.44
N ILE A 25 -3.45 12.42 1.39
CA ILE A 25 -3.77 11.00 1.23
C ILE A 25 -5.10 10.75 1.90
N GLU A 26 -6.10 10.33 1.13
CA GLU A 26 -7.43 9.99 1.63
C GLU A 26 -7.80 8.56 1.27
N ARG A 27 -8.72 7.99 2.03
CA ARG A 27 -9.20 6.63 1.82
C ARG A 27 -10.72 6.61 1.71
N LEU A 28 -11.19 5.99 0.64
CA LEU A 28 -12.60 5.66 0.46
C LEU A 28 -12.79 4.14 0.61
N SER A 29 -13.96 3.72 1.02
CA SER A 29 -14.30 2.29 1.01
C SER A 29 -14.41 1.79 -0.42
N THR A 30 -13.88 0.61 -0.70
CA THR A 30 -14.09 -0.08 -1.98
C THR A 30 -15.49 -0.69 -2.00
N ILE A 31 -16.40 -0.09 -2.76
CA ILE A 31 -17.79 -0.54 -2.90
C ILE A 31 -18.01 -0.96 -4.34
N LYS A 32 -18.04 -2.28 -4.58
CA LYS A 32 -18.10 -2.87 -5.94
C LYS A 32 -19.40 -2.57 -6.70
N THR A 33 -20.45 -2.15 -5.99
CA THR A 33 -21.75 -1.82 -6.56
C THR A 33 -21.94 -0.34 -6.89
N LYS A 34 -20.99 0.54 -6.52
CA LYS A 34 -21.04 1.95 -6.89
C LYS A 34 -20.88 2.14 -8.39
N MET A 35 -21.66 3.08 -8.91
CA MET A 35 -21.60 3.52 -10.30
C MET A 35 -20.61 4.67 -10.49
N GLU A 36 -20.30 4.97 -11.73
CA GLU A 36 -19.35 6.05 -12.13
C GLU A 36 -19.65 7.39 -11.45
N LEU A 37 -20.92 7.83 -11.44
CA LEU A 37 -21.30 9.13 -10.86
C LEU A 37 -21.03 9.19 -9.35
N GLU A 38 -21.23 8.08 -8.62
CA GLU A 38 -20.99 8.04 -7.18
C GLU A 38 -19.50 8.19 -6.87
N TYR A 39 -18.64 7.46 -7.60
CA TYR A 39 -17.18 7.66 -7.48
C TYR A 39 -16.72 9.04 -7.95
N ALA A 40 -17.36 9.61 -8.98
CA ALA A 40 -17.07 10.97 -9.43
C ALA A 40 -17.39 12.01 -8.34
N ILE A 41 -18.53 11.84 -7.64
CA ILE A 41 -18.89 12.69 -6.50
C ILE A 41 -17.86 12.55 -5.37
N ASP A 42 -17.47 11.31 -5.02
CA ASP A 42 -16.46 11.07 -3.99
C ASP A 42 -15.12 11.74 -4.35
N ILE A 43 -14.63 11.55 -5.58
CA ILE A 43 -13.37 12.16 -6.04
C ILE A 43 -13.47 13.68 -5.99
N LYS A 44 -14.57 14.24 -6.49
CA LYS A 44 -14.82 15.69 -6.47
C LYS A 44 -14.81 16.24 -5.05
N MET A 45 -15.52 15.56 -4.14
CA MET A 45 -15.62 15.97 -2.74
C MET A 45 -14.24 15.95 -2.05
N VAL A 46 -13.44 14.92 -2.28
CA VAL A 46 -12.07 14.84 -1.74
C VAL A 46 -11.21 15.99 -2.25
N LEU A 47 -11.26 16.30 -3.55
CA LEU A 47 -10.52 17.42 -4.12
C LEU A 47 -10.98 18.76 -3.53
N ASP A 48 -12.30 18.97 -3.37
CA ASP A 48 -12.87 20.20 -2.81
C ASP A 48 -12.49 20.38 -1.34
N ILE A 49 -12.51 19.32 -0.51
CA ILE A 49 -12.08 19.35 0.90
C ILE A 49 -10.63 19.85 1.02
N HIS A 50 -9.76 19.44 0.10
CA HIS A 50 -8.36 19.85 0.08
C HIS A 50 -8.08 21.11 -0.74
N GLY A 51 -9.11 21.78 -1.25
CA GLY A 51 -9.00 23.03 -2.02
C GLY A 51 -8.29 22.87 -3.37
N ILE A 52 -8.28 21.65 -3.92
CA ILE A 52 -7.61 21.35 -5.19
C ILE A 52 -8.63 21.44 -6.33
N LYS A 53 -8.36 22.34 -7.26
CA LYS A 53 -9.17 22.49 -8.47
C LYS A 53 -8.75 21.44 -9.50
N PRO A 54 -9.70 20.70 -10.12
CA PRO A 54 -9.39 19.66 -11.12
C PRO A 54 -8.54 20.17 -12.30
N GLU A 55 -8.70 21.44 -12.68
CA GLU A 55 -7.97 22.05 -13.80
C GLU A 55 -6.47 22.16 -13.55
N LYS A 56 -6.04 22.20 -12.27
CA LYS A 56 -4.63 22.24 -11.86
C LYS A 56 -3.94 20.88 -11.95
N LEU A 57 -4.70 19.79 -12.05
CA LEU A 57 -4.16 18.44 -12.19
C LEU A 57 -3.76 18.20 -13.65
N GLU A 58 -2.56 17.66 -13.87
CA GLU A 58 -2.05 17.29 -15.19
C GLU A 58 -2.78 16.06 -15.78
N GLY A 59 -3.30 15.19 -14.90
CA GLY A 59 -4.03 13.98 -15.22
C GLY A 59 -4.14 13.08 -13.98
N ALA A 60 -4.50 11.83 -14.20
CA ALA A 60 -4.56 10.82 -13.16
C ALA A 60 -3.86 9.52 -13.56
N ILE A 61 -3.48 8.74 -12.54
CA ILE A 61 -2.98 7.39 -12.71
C ILE A 61 -3.66 6.46 -11.69
N ILE A 62 -3.99 5.25 -12.16
CA ILE A 62 -4.66 4.22 -11.34
C ILE A 62 -3.77 2.98 -11.27
N SER A 63 -3.50 2.53 -10.04
CA SER A 63 -3.16 1.17 -9.69
C SER A 63 -4.43 0.45 -9.25
N SER A 64 -4.62 -0.81 -9.64
CA SER A 64 -5.81 -1.55 -9.23
C SER A 64 -5.56 -3.04 -9.13
N VAL A 65 -6.07 -3.64 -8.05
CA VAL A 65 -6.19 -5.09 -7.86
C VAL A 65 -7.66 -5.52 -7.82
N VAL A 66 -8.59 -4.66 -8.26
CA VAL A 66 -10.05 -4.91 -8.29
C VAL A 66 -10.61 -4.62 -9.69
N PRO A 67 -10.45 -5.56 -10.65
CA PRO A 67 -10.83 -5.35 -12.06
C PRO A 67 -12.27 -4.88 -12.27
N GLN A 68 -13.19 -5.32 -11.38
CA GLN A 68 -14.64 -5.03 -11.51
C GLN A 68 -14.96 -3.53 -11.49
N ILE A 69 -14.16 -2.71 -10.79
CA ILE A 69 -14.44 -1.28 -10.64
C ILE A 69 -13.36 -0.39 -11.25
N THR A 70 -12.28 -0.97 -11.79
CA THR A 70 -11.16 -0.21 -12.37
C THR A 70 -11.64 0.78 -13.43
N TYR A 71 -12.47 0.32 -14.37
CA TYR A 71 -13.01 1.17 -15.43
C TYR A 71 -14.02 2.20 -14.90
N VAL A 72 -14.84 1.83 -13.93
CA VAL A 72 -15.81 2.73 -13.31
C VAL A 72 -15.10 3.90 -12.64
N VAL A 73 -14.03 3.63 -11.88
CA VAL A 73 -13.23 4.67 -11.22
C VAL A 73 -12.44 5.49 -12.26
N LYS A 74 -11.94 4.86 -13.33
CA LYS A 74 -11.28 5.56 -14.44
C LYS A 74 -12.21 6.59 -15.06
N GLU A 75 -13.40 6.19 -15.48
CA GLU A 75 -14.40 7.07 -16.09
C GLU A 75 -14.82 8.19 -15.12
N ALA A 76 -14.96 7.87 -13.82
CA ALA A 76 -15.24 8.85 -12.78
C ALA A 76 -14.15 9.92 -12.68
N ALA A 77 -12.88 9.50 -12.67
CA ALA A 77 -11.74 10.43 -12.66
C ALA A 77 -11.70 11.30 -13.93
N GLU A 78 -11.87 10.69 -15.10
CA GLU A 78 -11.89 11.41 -16.39
C GLU A 78 -13.06 12.40 -16.49
N LYS A 79 -14.21 12.05 -15.93
CA LYS A 79 -15.38 12.95 -15.84
C LYS A 79 -15.07 14.22 -15.05
N ILE A 80 -14.34 14.11 -13.94
CA ILE A 80 -13.97 15.24 -13.07
C ILE A 80 -12.80 16.04 -13.64
N LEU A 81 -11.76 15.36 -14.10
CA LEU A 81 -10.53 16.03 -14.54
C LEU A 81 -10.61 16.56 -15.98
N LYS A 82 -11.50 16.00 -16.80
CA LYS A 82 -11.56 16.22 -18.26
C LYS A 82 -10.22 15.91 -18.95
N LYS A 83 -9.51 14.94 -18.45
CA LYS A 83 -8.19 14.48 -18.92
C LYS A 83 -8.13 12.97 -18.85
N GLU A 84 -7.32 12.37 -19.73
CA GLU A 84 -7.10 10.93 -19.76
C GLU A 84 -6.44 10.42 -18.47
N THR A 85 -6.91 9.28 -17.99
CA THR A 85 -6.41 8.58 -16.80
C THR A 85 -5.62 7.35 -17.23
N LEU A 86 -4.34 7.30 -16.84
CA LEU A 86 -3.48 6.14 -17.08
C LEU A 86 -3.85 5.03 -16.09
N VAL A 87 -4.03 3.80 -16.57
CA VAL A 87 -4.20 2.60 -15.72
C VAL A 87 -2.97 1.74 -15.83
N ILE A 88 -2.33 1.39 -14.72
CA ILE A 88 -1.17 0.50 -14.73
C ILE A 88 -1.61 -0.89 -15.20
N GLY A 89 -0.92 -1.39 -16.21
CA GLY A 89 -1.21 -2.68 -16.80
C GLY A 89 -0.24 -3.00 -17.96
N PRO A 90 -0.52 -4.01 -18.75
CA PRO A 90 0.30 -4.37 -19.90
C PRO A 90 0.56 -3.17 -20.82
N GLY A 91 1.84 -2.97 -21.19
CA GLY A 91 2.27 -1.87 -22.06
C GLY A 91 2.63 -0.56 -21.34
N VAL A 92 2.31 -0.40 -20.06
CA VAL A 92 2.73 0.76 -19.27
C VAL A 92 4.19 0.62 -18.85
N LYS A 93 4.99 1.63 -19.19
CA LYS A 93 6.43 1.66 -18.85
C LYS A 93 6.58 1.97 -17.36
N ASN A 94 7.00 1.01 -16.55
CA ASN A 94 7.32 1.22 -15.14
C ASN A 94 8.84 1.30 -14.88
N GLY A 95 9.66 0.67 -15.71
CA GLY A 95 11.12 0.65 -15.58
C GLY A 95 11.63 -0.35 -14.54
N LEU A 96 10.78 -1.23 -14.04
CA LEU A 96 11.14 -2.29 -13.11
C LEU A 96 11.53 -3.55 -13.88
N ASN A 97 12.70 -4.12 -13.57
CA ASN A 97 13.07 -5.45 -14.04
C ASN A 97 12.55 -6.49 -13.04
N ILE A 98 11.64 -7.36 -13.51
CA ILE A 98 10.97 -8.35 -12.67
C ILE A 98 11.50 -9.73 -13.01
N LEU A 99 12.16 -10.39 -12.04
CA LEU A 99 12.78 -11.70 -12.18
C LEU A 99 11.93 -12.83 -11.54
N MET A 100 10.62 -12.63 -11.42
CA MET A 100 9.69 -13.67 -10.98
C MET A 100 9.42 -14.67 -12.12
N ASP A 101 9.03 -15.89 -11.77
CA ASP A 101 8.63 -16.93 -12.73
C ASP A 101 7.51 -16.47 -13.68
N ASN A 102 6.56 -15.71 -13.15
CA ASN A 102 5.50 -15.07 -13.93
C ASN A 102 5.36 -13.58 -13.56
N PRO A 103 6.08 -12.69 -14.27
CA PRO A 103 6.04 -11.25 -14.02
C PRO A 103 4.65 -10.61 -14.13
N ALA A 104 3.76 -11.19 -14.94
CA ALA A 104 2.40 -10.67 -15.15
C ALA A 104 1.48 -10.84 -13.93
N GLN A 105 1.87 -11.68 -12.96
CA GLN A 105 1.12 -11.88 -11.72
C GLN A 105 1.43 -10.82 -10.65
N LEU A 106 2.47 -9.99 -10.86
CA LEU A 106 2.82 -8.95 -9.90
C LEU A 106 1.76 -7.84 -9.89
N GLY A 107 1.17 -7.59 -8.73
CA GLY A 107 0.18 -6.54 -8.55
C GLY A 107 0.72 -5.15 -8.89
N SER A 108 -0.13 -4.30 -9.43
CA SER A 108 0.25 -2.93 -9.81
C SER A 108 0.68 -2.06 -8.63
N ASP A 109 0.14 -2.31 -7.45
CA ASP A 109 0.50 -1.72 -6.16
C ASP A 109 1.96 -2.08 -5.77
N LEU A 110 2.32 -3.37 -5.89
CA LEU A 110 3.69 -3.83 -5.62
C LEU A 110 4.69 -3.26 -6.62
N VAL A 111 4.30 -3.14 -7.90
CA VAL A 111 5.10 -2.46 -8.93
C VAL A 111 5.34 -1.01 -8.55
N ALA A 112 4.30 -0.27 -8.15
CA ALA A 112 4.42 1.14 -7.77
C ALA A 112 5.32 1.31 -6.53
N ASN A 113 5.11 0.51 -5.47
CA ASN A 113 5.95 0.51 -4.28
C ASN A 113 7.42 0.23 -4.61
N ALA A 114 7.70 -0.77 -5.46
CA ALA A 114 9.07 -1.11 -5.86
C ALA A 114 9.74 0.00 -6.67
N VAL A 115 9.01 0.63 -7.60
CA VAL A 115 9.51 1.75 -8.41
C VAL A 115 9.90 2.94 -7.52
N ALA A 116 9.08 3.29 -6.53
CA ALA A 116 9.40 4.35 -5.58
C ALA A 116 10.58 3.96 -4.69
N GLY A 117 10.57 2.73 -4.15
CA GLY A 117 11.66 2.23 -3.31
C GLY A 117 13.03 2.32 -4.01
N ILE A 118 13.09 1.88 -5.28
CA ILE A 118 14.31 1.94 -6.10
C ILE A 118 14.78 3.37 -6.36
N ALA A 119 13.85 4.31 -6.44
CA ALA A 119 14.16 5.72 -6.70
C ALA A 119 14.68 6.44 -5.45
N GLU A 120 14.15 6.13 -4.26
CA GLU A 120 14.40 6.89 -3.04
C GLU A 120 15.35 6.22 -2.06
N TYR A 121 15.50 4.89 -2.12
CA TYR A 121 16.26 4.15 -1.11
C TYR A 121 17.38 3.32 -1.70
N LYS A 122 18.31 2.95 -0.83
CA LYS A 122 19.48 2.15 -1.21
C LYS A 122 19.10 0.68 -1.34
N ALA A 123 19.43 0.09 -2.49
CA ALA A 123 19.35 -1.35 -2.71
C ALA A 123 20.60 -2.07 -2.10
N PRO A 124 20.48 -3.36 -1.70
CA PRO A 124 19.26 -4.16 -1.74
C PRO A 124 18.25 -3.70 -0.68
N MET A 125 16.96 -3.98 -0.94
CA MET A 125 15.91 -3.54 -0.02
C MET A 125 14.75 -4.52 0.02
N MET A 126 13.97 -4.42 1.11
CA MET A 126 12.69 -5.09 1.24
C MET A 126 11.62 -4.08 1.62
N ILE A 127 10.44 -4.19 1.02
CA ILE A 127 9.31 -3.29 1.24
C ILE A 127 8.15 -4.09 1.82
N PHE A 128 7.75 -3.74 3.04
CA PHE A 128 6.59 -4.28 3.73
C PHE A 128 5.40 -3.36 3.47
N ASP A 129 4.36 -3.85 2.81
CA ASP A 129 3.09 -3.14 2.70
C ASP A 129 2.08 -3.75 3.68
N LEU A 130 1.73 -3.00 4.71
CA LEU A 130 0.82 -3.42 5.78
C LEU A 130 -0.63 -3.02 5.45
N GLY A 131 -1.17 -3.68 4.45
CA GLY A 131 -2.54 -3.51 3.94
C GLY A 131 -3.53 -4.56 4.46
N THR A 132 -4.49 -4.90 3.61
CA THR A 132 -5.46 -6.01 3.85
C THR A 132 -4.73 -7.33 4.01
N ALA A 133 -3.87 -7.70 3.06
CA ALA A 133 -2.78 -8.63 3.27
C ALA A 133 -1.51 -7.84 3.63
N THR A 134 -0.56 -8.46 4.30
CA THR A 134 0.80 -7.92 4.39
C THR A 134 1.62 -8.56 3.30
N THR A 135 2.25 -7.74 2.46
CA THR A 135 3.17 -8.19 1.43
C THR A 135 4.59 -7.75 1.73
N VAL A 136 5.56 -8.53 1.28
CA VAL A 136 6.99 -8.18 1.33
C VAL A 136 7.53 -8.26 -0.08
N SER A 137 7.98 -7.16 -0.63
CA SER A 137 8.68 -7.09 -1.91
C SER A 137 10.18 -7.09 -1.69
N VAL A 138 10.92 -7.92 -2.42
CA VAL A 138 12.38 -8.04 -2.28
C VAL A 138 13.04 -7.55 -3.57
N ILE A 139 13.92 -6.57 -3.41
CA ILE A 139 14.69 -5.95 -4.50
C ILE A 139 16.18 -6.20 -4.24
N ASP A 140 16.86 -6.77 -5.21
CA ASP A 140 18.29 -7.08 -5.14
C ASP A 140 19.19 -5.84 -5.28
N GLU A 141 20.51 -6.03 -5.13
CA GLU A 141 21.50 -4.97 -5.27
C GLU A 141 21.55 -4.33 -6.68
N LYS A 142 21.09 -5.07 -7.70
CA LYS A 142 20.99 -4.61 -9.09
C LYS A 142 19.66 -3.92 -9.39
N LYS A 143 18.85 -3.70 -8.34
CA LYS A 143 17.52 -3.08 -8.44
C LYS A 143 16.50 -3.92 -9.22
N ASN A 144 16.65 -5.24 -9.26
CA ASN A 144 15.67 -6.16 -9.80
C ASN A 144 14.67 -6.55 -8.72
N TYR A 145 13.40 -6.66 -9.08
CA TYR A 145 12.37 -7.28 -8.26
C TYR A 145 12.53 -8.81 -8.34
N ILE A 146 12.96 -9.46 -7.27
CA ILE A 146 13.31 -10.88 -7.28
C ILE A 146 12.25 -11.79 -6.67
N GLY A 147 11.21 -11.22 -6.07
CA GLY A 147 10.13 -11.97 -5.44
C GLY A 147 9.66 -11.35 -4.14
N GLY A 148 8.98 -12.13 -3.31
CA GLY A 148 8.46 -11.62 -2.04
C GLY A 148 7.66 -12.64 -1.25
N MET A 149 6.93 -12.13 -0.26
CA MET A 149 6.04 -12.92 0.60
C MET A 149 4.67 -12.27 0.69
N ILE A 150 3.65 -13.08 0.92
CA ILE A 150 2.27 -12.63 1.20
C ILE A 150 1.78 -13.39 2.41
N TYR A 151 1.28 -12.68 3.42
CA TYR A 151 0.69 -13.29 4.61
C TYR A 151 -0.50 -12.48 5.12
N PRO A 152 -1.34 -13.04 6.01
CA PRO A 152 -2.52 -12.34 6.51
C PRO A 152 -2.16 -11.00 7.13
N GLY A 153 -2.85 -9.93 6.70
CA GLY A 153 -2.72 -8.62 7.33
C GLY A 153 -3.30 -8.63 8.75
N VAL A 154 -2.94 -7.60 9.51
CA VAL A 154 -3.30 -7.47 10.94
C VAL A 154 -4.81 -7.58 11.18
N ASN A 155 -5.62 -6.90 10.37
CA ASN A 155 -7.08 -6.94 10.50
C ASN A 155 -7.66 -8.30 10.12
N ILE A 156 -7.12 -8.96 9.09
CA ILE A 156 -7.55 -10.34 8.75
C ILE A 156 -7.23 -11.29 9.89
N SER A 157 -6.02 -11.21 10.46
CA SER A 157 -5.61 -12.04 11.59
C SER A 157 -6.51 -11.83 12.82
N LEU A 158 -6.85 -10.57 13.11
CA LEU A 158 -7.74 -10.23 14.23
C LEU A 158 -9.17 -10.73 13.99
N ASN A 159 -9.71 -10.50 12.78
CA ASN A 159 -11.05 -10.98 12.43
C ASN A 159 -11.16 -12.51 12.47
N ALA A 160 -10.13 -13.22 11.97
CA ALA A 160 -10.07 -14.67 12.04
C ALA A 160 -10.11 -15.20 13.48
N LEU A 161 -9.48 -14.50 14.44
CA LEU A 161 -9.60 -14.85 15.86
C LEU A 161 -11.03 -14.68 16.38
N THR A 162 -11.68 -13.57 16.07
CA THR A 162 -13.03 -13.25 16.59
C THR A 162 -14.11 -14.09 15.93
N GLU A 163 -13.94 -14.46 14.67
CA GLU A 163 -14.90 -15.30 13.95
C GLU A 163 -14.81 -16.78 14.34
N ASN A 164 -13.62 -17.27 14.72
CA ASN A 164 -13.39 -18.69 15.01
C ASN A 164 -13.23 -19.02 16.49
N ALA A 165 -13.18 -18.03 17.38
CA ALA A 165 -13.08 -18.23 18.81
C ALA A 165 -14.26 -17.56 19.53
N SER A 166 -15.29 -18.33 19.86
CA SER A 166 -16.58 -17.83 20.37
C SER A 166 -16.53 -16.96 21.64
N GLN A 167 -15.43 -17.01 22.38
CA GLN A 167 -15.23 -16.19 23.58
C GLN A 167 -14.44 -14.90 23.32
N LEU A 168 -13.92 -14.69 22.11
CA LEU A 168 -13.17 -13.51 21.74
C LEU A 168 -14.06 -12.47 21.06
N GLN A 169 -14.08 -11.25 21.60
CA GLN A 169 -14.85 -10.15 21.05
C GLN A 169 -14.01 -9.34 20.07
N GLY A 170 -14.66 -8.65 19.13
CA GLY A 170 -14.01 -7.67 18.28
C GLY A 170 -13.37 -6.56 19.11
N ILE A 171 -12.12 -6.25 18.83
CA ILE A 171 -11.35 -5.19 19.50
C ILE A 171 -10.81 -4.17 18.49
N GLY A 172 -10.59 -2.94 18.95
CA GLY A 172 -9.82 -1.96 18.18
C GLY A 172 -8.32 -2.25 18.25
N LEU A 173 -7.60 -1.88 17.18
CA LEU A 173 -6.15 -1.98 17.11
C LEU A 173 -5.49 -0.76 17.81
N GLU A 174 -5.55 -0.75 19.13
CA GLU A 174 -4.93 0.25 19.99
C GLU A 174 -3.70 -0.33 20.69
N ALA A 175 -2.78 0.54 21.10
CA ALA A 175 -1.60 0.14 21.85
C ALA A 175 -1.96 -0.62 23.12
N PRO A 176 -1.38 -1.81 23.39
CA PRO A 176 -1.58 -2.49 24.65
C PRO A 176 -0.85 -1.76 25.77
N LYS A 177 -1.41 -1.82 26.99
CA LYS A 177 -0.75 -1.20 28.16
C LYS A 177 0.57 -1.86 28.54
N ARG A 178 0.74 -3.13 28.17
CA ARG A 178 1.93 -3.94 28.45
C ARG A 178 2.00 -5.12 27.49
N ILE A 179 3.21 -5.64 27.29
CA ILE A 179 3.44 -6.82 26.43
C ILE A 179 2.73 -8.07 26.94
N VAL A 180 2.69 -8.29 28.26
CA VAL A 180 1.93 -9.39 28.86
C VAL A 180 0.59 -8.86 29.34
N GLY A 181 -0.48 -9.09 28.59
CA GLY A 181 -1.83 -8.69 28.95
C GLY A 181 -2.32 -9.40 30.20
N LYS A 182 -3.23 -8.75 30.96
CA LYS A 182 -3.83 -9.33 32.19
C LYS A 182 -5.35 -9.56 32.07
N ASN A 183 -5.93 -9.34 30.92
CA ASN A 183 -7.30 -9.70 30.56
C ASN A 183 -7.35 -10.00 29.05
N THR A 184 -8.43 -10.61 28.59
CA THR A 184 -8.59 -11.06 27.20
C THR A 184 -8.33 -9.97 26.18
N ILE A 185 -8.90 -8.77 26.38
CA ILE A 185 -8.75 -7.63 25.46
C ILE A 185 -7.27 -7.21 25.36
N GLU A 186 -6.60 -7.03 26.51
CA GLU A 186 -5.18 -6.66 26.52
C GLU A 186 -4.28 -7.76 25.94
N CYS A 187 -4.61 -9.04 26.17
CA CYS A 187 -3.91 -10.16 25.57
C CYS A 187 -4.06 -10.15 24.04
N MET A 188 -5.26 -9.91 23.53
CA MET A 188 -5.51 -9.82 22.07
C MET A 188 -4.78 -8.62 21.44
N LYS A 189 -4.88 -7.42 22.06
CA LYS A 189 -4.15 -6.23 21.58
C LYS A 189 -2.64 -6.47 21.52
N SER A 190 -2.09 -6.98 22.64
CA SER A 190 -0.67 -7.31 22.73
C SER A 190 -0.26 -8.36 21.73
N GLY A 191 -1.03 -9.46 21.65
CA GLY A 191 -0.76 -10.56 20.71
C GLY A 191 -0.67 -10.04 19.28
N VAL A 192 -1.67 -9.30 18.82
CA VAL A 192 -1.73 -8.83 17.44
C VAL A 192 -0.58 -7.86 17.10
N LEU A 193 -0.31 -6.88 17.97
CA LEU A 193 0.72 -5.87 17.71
C LEU A 193 2.14 -6.46 17.76
N TYR A 194 2.47 -7.17 18.84
CA TYR A 194 3.81 -7.73 19.00
C TYR A 194 4.07 -8.91 18.07
N TYR A 195 3.04 -9.73 17.76
CA TYR A 195 3.17 -10.77 16.72
C TYR A 195 3.53 -10.15 15.36
N SER A 196 2.81 -9.08 14.96
CA SER A 196 3.06 -8.43 13.66
C SER A 196 4.46 -7.81 13.62
N ALA A 197 4.89 -7.15 14.67
CA ALA A 197 6.24 -6.57 14.76
C ALA A 197 7.31 -7.67 14.75
N ALA A 198 7.14 -8.74 15.54
CA ALA A 198 8.07 -9.85 15.57
C ALA A 198 8.13 -10.61 14.24
N ALA A 199 7.01 -10.67 13.50
CA ALA A 199 7.01 -11.23 12.14
C ALA A 199 7.88 -10.40 11.20
N ILE A 200 7.76 -9.06 11.23
CA ILE A 200 8.61 -8.17 10.44
C ILE A 200 10.09 -8.38 10.80
N ASP A 201 10.44 -8.30 12.09
CA ASP A 201 11.82 -8.50 12.56
C ASP A 201 12.38 -9.85 12.08
N GLY A 202 11.64 -10.94 12.29
CA GLY A 202 12.08 -12.27 11.91
C GLY A 202 12.10 -12.51 10.40
N ILE A 203 11.30 -11.81 9.61
CA ILE A 203 11.34 -11.86 8.13
C ILE A 203 12.58 -11.13 7.63
N ILE A 204 12.91 -9.96 8.21
CA ILE A 204 14.13 -9.22 7.89
C ILE A 204 15.34 -10.15 8.09
N ASP A 205 15.48 -10.74 9.27
CA ASP A 205 16.62 -11.64 9.59
C ASP A 205 16.74 -12.78 8.58
N ARG A 206 15.63 -13.44 8.24
CA ARG A 206 15.63 -14.59 7.32
C ARG A 206 15.93 -14.20 5.88
N ILE A 207 15.45 -13.05 5.42
CA ILE A 207 15.73 -12.60 4.04
C ILE A 207 17.19 -12.16 3.96
N GLU A 208 17.72 -11.43 4.94
CA GLU A 208 19.14 -11.04 4.99
C GLU A 208 20.07 -12.27 5.01
N GLU A 209 19.70 -13.29 5.79
CA GLU A 209 20.43 -14.58 5.81
C GLU A 209 20.40 -15.26 4.44
N ALA A 210 19.23 -15.33 3.79
CA ALA A 210 19.07 -15.96 2.49
C ALA A 210 19.80 -15.23 1.36
N ILE A 211 19.81 -13.88 1.41
CA ILE A 211 20.48 -13.03 0.42
C ILE A 211 21.98 -12.89 0.72
N GLY A 212 22.39 -13.09 1.97
CA GLY A 212 23.78 -13.03 2.41
C GLY A 212 24.32 -11.61 2.68
N GLN A 213 23.43 -10.62 2.81
CA GLN A 213 23.83 -9.23 3.10
C GLN A 213 22.70 -8.43 3.77
N PRO A 214 23.05 -7.35 4.53
CA PRO A 214 22.07 -6.45 5.09
C PRO A 214 21.25 -5.74 4.01
N MET A 215 19.97 -5.48 4.32
CA MET A 215 19.02 -4.85 3.41
C MET A 215 18.35 -3.64 4.05
N THR A 216 17.98 -2.65 3.23
CA THR A 216 17.13 -1.54 3.68
C THR A 216 15.70 -2.06 3.85
N ALA A 217 15.15 -2.01 5.06
CA ALA A 217 13.76 -2.36 5.34
C ALA A 217 12.88 -1.12 5.33
N ILE A 218 11.82 -1.13 4.51
CA ILE A 218 10.88 -0.03 4.35
C ILE A 218 9.48 -0.56 4.64
N ALA A 219 8.65 0.22 5.34
CA ALA A 219 7.27 -0.11 5.59
C ALA A 219 6.32 0.98 5.10
N THR A 220 5.28 0.56 4.42
CA THR A 220 4.17 1.39 3.93
C THR A 220 2.84 0.74 4.28
N GLY A 221 1.74 1.33 3.83
CA GLY A 221 0.39 0.82 4.09
C GLY A 221 -0.26 1.39 5.34
N GLY A 222 -1.57 1.21 5.44
CA GLY A 222 -2.40 1.92 6.44
C GLY A 222 -2.14 1.57 7.90
N LEU A 223 -1.46 0.44 8.17
CA LEU A 223 -1.17 -0.04 9.53
C LEU A 223 0.31 0.08 9.91
N SER A 224 1.18 0.51 8.99
CA SER A 224 2.62 0.63 9.23
C SER A 224 2.95 1.48 10.46
N LYS A 225 2.35 2.66 10.59
CA LYS A 225 2.52 3.55 11.76
C LYS A 225 2.16 2.91 13.11
N LYS A 226 1.24 1.94 13.10
CA LYS A 226 0.81 1.26 14.32
C LYS A 226 1.71 0.09 14.71
N ILE A 227 2.39 -0.52 13.74
CA ILE A 227 3.17 -1.75 13.94
C ILE A 227 4.67 -1.45 14.07
N VAL A 228 5.24 -0.64 13.16
CA VAL A 228 6.68 -0.37 13.10
C VAL A 228 7.27 0.12 14.43
N PRO A 229 6.60 0.95 15.26
CA PRO A 229 7.13 1.35 16.57
C PRO A 229 7.41 0.20 17.54
N TYR A 230 6.89 -1.00 17.28
CA TYR A 230 7.12 -2.20 18.09
C TYR A 230 8.18 -3.13 17.52
N CYS A 231 8.70 -2.86 16.33
CA CYS A 231 9.79 -3.60 15.73
C CYS A 231 11.10 -3.34 16.49
N LYS A 232 11.97 -4.35 16.54
CA LYS A 232 13.33 -4.24 17.08
C LYS A 232 14.35 -3.88 16.01
N ARG A 233 14.07 -4.29 14.77
CA ARG A 233 14.88 -3.95 13.60
C ARG A 233 14.55 -2.54 13.14
N GLU A 234 15.52 -1.87 12.55
CA GLU A 234 15.31 -0.57 11.92
C GLU A 234 14.46 -0.74 10.67
N VAL A 235 13.32 -0.04 10.63
CA VAL A 235 12.36 -0.05 9.52
C VAL A 235 11.97 1.38 9.21
N ILE A 236 12.23 1.81 7.98
CA ILE A 236 11.90 3.16 7.51
C ILE A 236 10.40 3.21 7.20
N LEU A 237 9.69 4.16 7.80
CA LEU A 237 8.28 4.42 7.48
C LEU A 237 8.17 5.36 6.29
N ASP A 238 7.43 4.95 5.26
CA ASP A 238 7.10 5.77 4.11
C ASP A 238 5.61 5.57 3.73
N ASP A 239 4.77 6.46 4.22
CA ASP A 239 3.31 6.35 4.06
C ASP A 239 2.82 6.66 2.65
N ASP A 240 3.57 7.41 1.89
CA ASP A 240 3.21 7.85 0.53
C ASP A 240 4.05 7.16 -0.57
N LEU A 241 4.77 6.11 -0.21
CA LEU A 241 5.62 5.34 -1.13
C LEU A 241 4.87 4.95 -2.41
N LEU A 242 3.66 4.42 -2.27
CA LEU A 242 2.82 4.03 -3.40
C LEU A 242 2.50 5.21 -4.32
N LEU A 243 2.12 6.36 -3.75
CA LEU A 243 1.78 7.55 -4.53
C LEU A 243 2.99 8.10 -5.29
N LYS A 244 4.17 8.09 -4.67
CA LYS A 244 5.45 8.44 -5.30
C LYS A 244 5.73 7.52 -6.49
N GLY A 245 5.54 6.20 -6.32
CA GLY A 245 5.69 5.23 -7.39
C GLY A 245 4.73 5.47 -8.56
N LEU A 246 3.48 5.77 -8.25
CA LEU A 246 2.49 6.14 -9.25
C LEU A 246 2.91 7.40 -10.02
N LEU A 247 3.42 8.41 -9.34
CA LEU A 247 3.94 9.63 -10.00
C LEU A 247 5.10 9.31 -10.95
N ILE A 248 6.07 8.52 -10.50
CA ILE A 248 7.23 8.13 -11.33
C ILE A 248 6.77 7.37 -12.58
N ILE A 249 5.83 6.42 -12.42
CA ILE A 249 5.26 5.67 -13.54
C ILE A 249 4.50 6.61 -14.49
N TYR A 250 3.70 7.53 -13.94
CA TYR A 250 2.99 8.53 -14.76
C TYR A 250 3.97 9.36 -15.60
N ARG A 251 5.04 9.89 -15.00
CA ARG A 251 6.07 10.68 -15.68
C ARG A 251 6.77 9.90 -16.81
N LYS A 252 6.98 8.59 -16.64
CA LYS A 252 7.60 7.74 -17.68
C LYS A 252 6.72 7.49 -18.91
N ASN A 253 5.42 7.80 -18.84
CA ASN A 253 4.43 7.52 -19.87
C ASN A 253 3.82 8.79 -20.50
N ARG A 254 4.39 9.96 -20.21
CA ARG A 254 3.98 11.27 -20.75
C ARG A 254 5.08 11.95 -21.55
#